data_fa95b08cdcc4fd1d1a1b94e65f2745d4
#
_entry.id   fa95b08cdcc4fd1d1a1b94e65f2745d4
#
_cell.length_a   1.000
_cell.length_b   1.000
_cell.length_c   1.000
_cell.angle_alpha   90.00
_cell.angle_beta   90.00
_cell.angle_gamma   90.00
#
_symmetry.space_group_name_H-M   'P 1'
#
loop_
_entity.id
_entity.type
_entity.pdbx_description
1 polymer ?
#
loop_
_entity_poly.entity_id
_entity_poly.type
_entity_poly.pdbx_seq_one_letter_code
_entity_poly.pdbx_strand_id
1 'polypeptide(L)'
;SIPDYAGNNFFNTIGNLIADPRVGLMFVDFQTGGLLQLSGRATVEWAPRDSHDPEALRMINVEIDEVIDRPQAVGLRWERRQNLTRALKVTRRVAESAGITSFYLAPVDHLPLATFVPGQHLPVEVHLPGRAESAKRSYSLSGAAEDKQAYRLSVKRKEKGQVSRYLHDRLRVGDEIVAHRPSGEFLMPPGTDPLVLISAGVGVTPMLSMLHAVANQPARQAWFLHGARNGKEHAFRDEVAHLVKDHQRIGLRVFYSQPDKDDQQGRWDYTTGRVTAQRVLDLNAGATAQYMICGPAAFISEIRRGLQAGGIADERIHFETFGPAAS
;
A
#
# COMPACT_ATOMS: atom_id res chain seq x y z
N SER A 1 1.95 9.22 29.33
CA SER A 1 2.03 7.93 28.65
C SER A 1 1.54 8.06 27.20
N ILE A 2 2.12 7.32 26.27
CA ILE A 2 1.81 7.34 24.84
C ILE A 2 1.41 5.91 24.46
N PRO A 3 0.17 5.68 23.95
CA PRO A 3 -0.24 4.36 23.52
C PRO A 3 0.44 3.98 22.19
N ASP A 4 0.88 2.72 22.08
CA ASP A 4 1.39 2.11 20.86
C ASP A 4 0.42 1.06 20.35
N TYR A 5 -0.05 1.24 19.13
CA TYR A 5 -1.07 0.42 18.50
C TYR A 5 -0.49 -0.59 17.50
N ALA A 6 -1.30 -1.51 17.04
CA ALA A 6 -0.93 -2.42 15.97
C ALA A 6 -0.61 -1.63 14.68
N GLY A 7 0.63 -1.66 14.26
CA GLY A 7 1.15 -0.99 13.07
C GLY A 7 1.78 -1.96 12.07
N ASN A 8 2.79 -1.50 11.37
CA ASN A 8 3.54 -2.26 10.37
C ASN A 8 4.61 -3.21 10.96
N ASN A 9 4.69 -3.33 12.30
CA ASN A 9 5.71 -4.08 13.05
C ASN A 9 7.16 -3.59 12.84
N PHE A 10 7.35 -2.37 12.38
CA PHE A 10 8.65 -1.72 12.43
C PHE A 10 8.84 -1.07 13.81
N PHE A 11 9.56 -1.74 14.69
CA PHE A 11 9.78 -1.31 16.07
C PHE A 11 10.97 -0.35 16.22
N ASN A 12 11.28 0.46 15.24
CA ASN A 12 12.46 1.34 15.28
C ASN A 12 12.46 2.25 16.50
N THR A 13 11.35 2.92 16.78
CA THR A 13 11.25 3.80 17.95
C THR A 13 11.36 3.01 19.25
N ILE A 14 10.63 1.90 19.38
CA ILE A 14 10.65 1.06 20.58
C ILE A 14 12.03 0.42 20.75
N GLY A 15 12.64 -0.09 19.68
CA GLY A 15 13.97 -0.67 19.71
C GLY A 15 15.04 0.35 20.14
N ASN A 16 14.95 1.58 19.66
CA ASN A 16 15.83 2.66 20.07
C ASN A 16 15.64 3.02 21.55
N LEU A 17 14.40 3.11 22.04
CA LEU A 17 14.11 3.40 23.45
C LEU A 17 14.57 2.31 24.41
N ILE A 18 14.60 1.04 23.96
CA ILE A 18 15.15 -0.07 24.76
C ILE A 18 16.68 0.05 24.85
N ALA A 19 17.33 0.45 23.76
CA ALA A 19 18.78 0.62 23.70
C ALA A 19 19.24 1.89 24.44
N ASP A 20 18.50 2.99 24.29
CA ASP A 20 18.75 4.27 24.96
C ASP A 20 17.41 4.91 25.36
N PRO A 21 17.09 4.99 26.66
CA PRO A 21 15.80 5.47 27.14
C PRO A 21 15.61 6.98 27.01
N ARG A 22 16.61 7.73 26.60
CA ARG A 22 16.49 9.18 26.43
C ARG A 22 15.52 9.50 25.29
N VAL A 23 14.57 10.40 25.54
CA VAL A 23 13.53 10.77 24.59
C VAL A 23 13.36 12.28 24.54
N GLY A 24 13.18 12.80 23.34
CA GLY A 24 12.69 14.15 23.08
C GLY A 24 11.34 14.09 22.39
N LEU A 25 10.35 14.80 22.92
CA LEU A 25 9.04 14.95 22.32
C LEU A 25 8.83 16.39 21.90
N MET A 26 8.22 16.58 20.75
CA MET A 26 7.89 17.90 20.23
C MET A 26 6.41 17.93 19.85
N PHE A 27 5.69 18.91 20.39
CA PHE A 27 4.31 19.17 20.07
C PHE A 27 4.19 20.56 19.43
N VAL A 28 3.53 20.62 18.29
CA VAL A 28 3.31 21.85 17.54
C VAL A 28 1.86 22.27 17.70
N ASP A 29 1.63 23.48 18.21
CA ASP A 29 0.34 24.10 18.08
C ASP A 29 0.23 24.76 16.69
N PHE A 30 -0.50 24.12 15.82
CA PHE A 30 -0.67 24.57 14.43
C PHE A 30 -1.48 25.88 14.29
N GLN A 31 -2.24 26.28 15.29
CA GLN A 31 -3.00 27.53 15.27
C GLN A 31 -2.14 28.71 15.66
N THR A 32 -1.36 28.60 16.71
CA THR A 32 -0.53 29.67 17.24
C THR A 32 0.91 29.63 16.76
N GLY A 33 1.37 28.47 16.28
CA GLY A 33 2.77 28.20 15.96
C GLY A 33 3.66 28.02 17.20
N GLY A 34 3.06 27.76 18.34
CA GLY A 34 3.78 27.40 19.56
C GLY A 34 4.42 26.02 19.45
N LEU A 35 5.58 25.86 20.11
CA LEU A 35 6.26 24.58 20.27
C LEU A 35 6.37 24.25 21.75
N LEU A 36 5.86 23.08 22.15
CA LEU A 36 6.16 22.45 23.43
C LEU A 36 7.18 21.35 23.20
N GLN A 37 8.35 21.48 23.79
CA GLN A 37 9.41 20.50 23.74
C GLN A 37 9.57 19.86 25.12
N LEU A 38 9.60 18.55 25.18
CA LEU A 38 9.79 17.77 26.38
C LEU A 38 11.01 16.90 26.19
N SER A 39 11.90 16.85 27.17
CA SER A 39 12.97 15.87 27.22
C SER A 39 12.86 15.04 28.50
N GLY A 40 13.30 13.78 28.43
CA GLY A 40 13.16 12.88 29.55
C GLY A 40 13.62 11.46 29.24
N ARG A 41 13.14 10.52 30.04
CA ARG A 41 13.41 9.09 29.90
C ARG A 41 12.13 8.31 29.68
N ALA A 42 12.17 7.38 28.73
CA ALA A 42 11.02 6.54 28.38
C ALA A 42 11.23 5.10 28.87
N THR A 43 10.14 4.48 29.32
CA THR A 43 10.06 3.04 29.56
C THR A 43 8.91 2.44 28.73
N VAL A 44 9.10 1.22 28.25
CA VAL A 44 8.10 0.51 27.44
C VAL A 44 7.41 -0.54 28.30
N GLU A 45 6.11 -0.40 28.48
CA GLU A 45 5.24 -1.38 29.12
C GLU A 45 4.59 -2.27 28.05
N TRP A 46 4.97 -3.55 28.01
CA TRP A 46 4.60 -4.49 26.94
C TRP A 46 3.18 -5.05 27.03
N ALA A 47 2.57 -5.06 28.20
CA ALA A 47 1.22 -5.57 28.44
C ALA A 47 0.54 -4.68 29.47
N PRO A 48 0.07 -3.49 29.09
CA PRO A 48 -0.54 -2.56 30.04
C PRO A 48 -1.85 -3.12 30.56
N ARG A 49 -1.92 -3.37 31.89
CA ARG A 49 -3.10 -3.93 32.54
C ARG A 49 -4.19 -2.90 32.85
N ASP A 50 -3.77 -1.64 33.03
CA ASP A 50 -4.62 -0.53 33.45
C ASP A 50 -4.68 0.60 32.38
N SER A 51 -4.49 0.25 31.11
CA SER A 51 -4.60 1.23 30.04
C SER A 51 -6.06 1.68 29.88
N HIS A 52 -6.28 2.99 29.85
CA HIS A 52 -7.57 3.57 29.49
C HIS A 52 -7.92 3.35 28.02
N ASP A 53 -6.99 2.81 27.23
CA ASP A 53 -7.15 2.51 25.81
C ASP A 53 -6.99 0.99 25.56
N PRO A 54 -8.12 0.28 25.41
CA PRO A 54 -8.11 -1.18 25.22
C PRO A 54 -7.49 -1.62 23.87
N GLU A 55 -7.25 -0.70 22.94
CA GLU A 55 -6.62 -1.02 21.65
C GLU A 55 -5.09 -0.87 21.69
N ALA A 56 -4.55 -0.28 22.76
CA ALA A 56 -3.11 -0.14 22.92
C ALA A 56 -2.45 -1.49 23.22
N LEU A 57 -1.49 -1.88 22.40
CA LEU A 57 -0.69 -3.10 22.60
C LEU A 57 0.41 -2.88 23.64
N ARG A 58 0.91 -1.67 23.76
CA ARG A 58 1.98 -1.24 24.66
C ARG A 58 1.77 0.19 25.08
N MET A 59 2.43 0.57 26.17
CA MET A 59 2.49 1.97 26.61
C MET A 59 3.95 2.41 26.67
N ILE A 60 4.23 3.57 26.12
CA ILE A 60 5.51 4.27 26.30
C ILE A 60 5.29 5.31 27.39
N ASN A 61 5.86 5.05 28.56
CA ASN A 61 5.78 5.95 29.69
C ASN A 61 7.01 6.85 29.72
N VAL A 62 6.80 8.16 29.70
CA VAL A 62 7.87 9.16 29.69
C VAL A 62 7.89 9.90 31.02
N GLU A 63 9.03 9.81 31.72
CA GLU A 63 9.36 10.67 32.85
C GLU A 63 10.04 11.91 32.31
N ILE A 64 9.47 13.09 32.60
CA ILE A 64 9.88 14.35 31.99
C ILE A 64 10.93 15.01 32.88
N ASP A 65 12.11 15.25 32.34
CA ASP A 65 13.22 15.96 33.00
C ASP A 65 13.14 17.47 32.75
N GLU A 66 12.73 17.87 31.53
CA GLU A 66 12.70 19.28 31.13
C GLU A 66 11.53 19.58 30.21
N VAL A 67 10.97 20.78 30.38
CA VAL A 67 9.87 21.31 29.54
C VAL A 67 10.28 22.68 29.02
N ILE A 68 10.26 22.85 27.70
CA ILE A 68 10.51 24.14 27.06
C ILE A 68 9.27 24.52 26.24
N ASP A 69 8.63 25.60 26.64
CA ASP A 69 7.52 26.23 25.90
C ASP A 69 8.04 27.41 25.09
N ARG A 70 7.84 27.36 23.77
CA ARG A 70 8.25 28.42 22.85
C ARG A 70 7.05 28.94 22.09
N PRO A 71 6.39 30.01 22.54
CA PRO A 71 5.28 30.61 21.83
C PRO A 71 5.73 31.16 20.47
N GLN A 72 4.90 30.94 19.45
CA GLN A 72 5.11 31.45 18.09
C GLN A 72 6.45 31.07 17.44
N ALA A 73 7.06 29.95 17.85
CA ALA A 73 8.36 29.51 17.36
C ALA A 73 8.36 29.08 15.89
N VAL A 74 7.20 28.65 15.37
CA VAL A 74 7.01 28.21 13.97
C VAL A 74 6.24 29.28 13.21
N GLY A 75 6.79 29.74 12.08
CA GLY A 75 6.15 30.75 11.22
C GLY A 75 4.96 30.21 10.41
N LEU A 76 4.85 28.89 10.28
CA LEU A 76 3.75 28.25 9.56
C LEU A 76 2.50 28.15 10.44
N ARG A 77 1.34 28.31 9.83
CA ARG A 77 0.03 28.12 10.45
C ARG A 77 -0.78 27.15 9.62
N TRP A 78 -1.51 26.25 10.29
CA TRP A 78 -2.40 25.29 9.65
C TRP A 78 -3.77 25.37 10.31
N GLU A 79 -4.78 25.30 9.49
CA GLU A 79 -6.12 24.98 9.94
C GLU A 79 -6.42 23.53 9.59
N ARG A 80 -7.00 22.79 10.54
CA ARG A 80 -7.53 21.46 10.28
C ARG A 80 -8.70 21.60 9.31
N ARG A 81 -8.50 21.24 8.05
CA ARG A 81 -9.64 21.12 7.13
C ARG A 81 -10.59 20.07 7.67
N GLN A 82 -11.78 20.47 8.07
CA GLN A 82 -12.77 19.63 8.73
C GLN A 82 -13.31 18.50 7.87
N ASN A 83 -13.09 18.46 6.57
CA ASN A 83 -13.56 17.40 5.67
C ASN A 83 -12.39 16.68 4.99
N LEU A 84 -11.77 15.76 5.72
CA LEU A 84 -10.78 14.83 5.16
C LEU A 84 -11.42 13.66 4.40
N THR A 85 -12.73 13.51 4.51
CA THR A 85 -13.50 12.44 3.87
C THR A 85 -14.41 12.98 2.79
N ARG A 86 -14.70 12.15 1.78
CA ARG A 86 -15.54 12.48 0.65
C ARG A 86 -16.40 11.28 0.27
N ALA A 87 -17.66 11.52 -0.03
CA ALA A 87 -18.53 10.49 -0.58
C ALA A 87 -18.17 10.24 -2.05
N LEU A 88 -17.92 8.98 -2.38
CA LEU A 88 -17.66 8.51 -3.73
C LEU A 88 -18.71 7.47 -4.11
N LYS A 89 -19.22 7.57 -5.32
CA LYS A 89 -20.23 6.66 -5.88
C LYS A 89 -19.58 5.56 -6.70
N VAL A 90 -20.00 4.33 -6.51
CA VAL A 90 -19.60 3.21 -7.37
C VAL A 90 -20.25 3.39 -8.74
N THR A 91 -19.46 3.65 -9.76
CA THR A 91 -19.94 3.83 -11.14
C THR A 91 -19.82 2.57 -11.97
N ARG A 92 -18.87 1.69 -11.64
CA ARG A 92 -18.63 0.44 -12.35
C ARG A 92 -18.01 -0.61 -11.42
N ARG A 93 -18.33 -1.88 -11.69
CA ARG A 93 -17.69 -3.06 -11.08
C ARG A 93 -17.20 -3.98 -12.17
N VAL A 94 -15.99 -4.50 -12.00
CA VAL A 94 -15.37 -5.45 -12.95
C VAL A 94 -14.78 -6.62 -12.17
N ALA A 95 -15.15 -7.85 -12.51
CA ALA A 95 -14.48 -9.05 -12.01
C ALA A 95 -13.17 -9.22 -12.77
N GLU A 96 -12.05 -9.00 -12.10
CA GLU A 96 -10.71 -9.08 -12.69
C GLU A 96 -10.14 -10.50 -12.67
N SER A 97 -10.57 -11.28 -11.67
CA SER A 97 -10.25 -12.71 -11.52
C SER A 97 -11.29 -13.38 -10.63
N ALA A 98 -11.14 -14.68 -10.37
CA ALA A 98 -12.04 -15.42 -9.49
C ALA A 98 -12.18 -14.80 -8.09
N GLY A 99 -11.15 -14.12 -7.60
CA GLY A 99 -11.14 -13.56 -6.25
C GLY A 99 -10.96 -12.05 -6.16
N ILE A 100 -10.80 -11.32 -7.27
CA ILE A 100 -10.55 -9.87 -7.27
C ILE A 100 -11.61 -9.15 -8.09
N THR A 101 -12.21 -8.11 -7.48
CA THR A 101 -13.16 -7.21 -8.15
C THR A 101 -12.65 -5.78 -8.06
N SER A 102 -12.68 -5.08 -9.20
CA SER A 102 -12.44 -3.64 -9.29
C SER A 102 -13.72 -2.85 -9.09
N PHE A 103 -13.64 -1.81 -8.28
CA PHE A 103 -14.67 -0.82 -8.03
C PHE A 103 -14.18 0.53 -8.52
N TYR A 104 -14.93 1.16 -9.43
CA TYR A 104 -14.63 2.49 -9.92
C TYR A 104 -15.47 3.48 -9.14
N LEU A 105 -14.82 4.46 -8.52
CA LEU A 105 -15.40 5.37 -7.55
C LEU A 105 -15.30 6.80 -8.07
N ALA A 106 -16.41 7.40 -8.47
CA ALA A 106 -16.48 8.78 -8.90
C ALA A 106 -17.03 9.70 -7.79
N PRO A 107 -16.67 10.99 -7.80
CA PRO A 107 -17.15 11.94 -6.80
C PRO A 107 -18.66 12.21 -6.93
N VAL A 108 -19.36 12.23 -5.81
CA VAL A 108 -20.81 12.57 -5.78
C VAL A 108 -21.04 14.06 -6.00
N ASP A 109 -20.13 14.89 -5.54
CA ASP A 109 -20.21 16.36 -5.60
C ASP A 109 -19.71 16.96 -6.94
N HIS A 110 -19.36 16.11 -7.92
CA HIS A 110 -18.85 16.49 -9.25
C HIS A 110 -17.56 17.34 -9.22
N LEU A 111 -16.93 17.55 -8.08
CA LEU A 111 -15.63 18.21 -8.00
C LEU A 111 -14.50 17.25 -8.44
N PRO A 112 -13.38 17.73 -8.98
CA PRO A 112 -12.27 16.88 -9.35
C PRO A 112 -11.76 16.00 -8.20
N LEU A 113 -11.37 14.77 -8.51
CA LEU A 113 -10.69 13.91 -7.55
C LEU A 113 -9.32 14.48 -7.19
N ALA A 114 -8.87 14.23 -5.97
CA ALA A 114 -7.50 14.54 -5.60
C ALA A 114 -6.54 13.66 -6.44
N THR A 115 -5.46 14.25 -6.92
CA THR A 115 -4.40 13.49 -7.59
C THR A 115 -3.75 12.53 -6.62
N PHE A 116 -3.22 11.43 -7.14
CA PHE A 116 -2.45 10.48 -6.35
C PHE A 116 -1.14 10.12 -7.05
N VAL A 117 -0.18 9.65 -6.29
CA VAL A 117 1.09 9.12 -6.81
C VAL A 117 0.94 7.61 -6.97
N PRO A 118 1.38 7.01 -8.11
CA PRO A 118 1.35 5.57 -8.31
C PRO A 118 1.97 4.80 -7.15
N GLY A 119 1.23 3.82 -6.63
CA GLY A 119 1.56 3.06 -5.42
C GLY A 119 0.78 3.50 -4.18
N GLN A 120 0.17 4.68 -4.14
CA GLN A 120 -0.69 5.10 -3.03
C GLN A 120 -1.94 4.23 -2.90
N HIS A 121 -2.49 4.24 -1.70
CA HIS A 121 -3.76 3.61 -1.35
C HIS A 121 -4.83 4.66 -1.00
N LEU A 122 -6.08 4.25 -1.10
CA LEU A 122 -7.24 5.02 -0.69
C LEU A 122 -7.81 4.40 0.58
N PRO A 123 -7.76 5.11 1.74
CA PRO A 123 -8.50 4.69 2.92
C PRO A 123 -10.00 4.91 2.69
N VAL A 124 -10.81 3.88 2.95
CA VAL A 124 -12.27 3.92 2.84
C VAL A 124 -12.92 3.53 4.14
N GLU A 125 -14.08 4.12 4.42
CA GLU A 125 -14.92 3.80 5.56
C GLU A 125 -16.20 3.13 5.07
N VAL A 126 -16.57 2.04 5.72
CA VAL A 126 -17.72 1.22 5.35
C VAL A 126 -18.57 0.95 6.58
N HIS A 127 -19.85 1.26 6.50
CA HIS A 127 -20.80 0.86 7.53
C HIS A 127 -21.21 -0.60 7.32
N LEU A 128 -20.78 -1.46 8.23
CA LEU A 128 -21.14 -2.87 8.18
C LEU A 128 -22.50 -3.09 8.90
N PRO A 129 -23.38 -3.92 8.36
CA PRO A 129 -24.66 -4.24 9.01
C PRO A 129 -24.45 -4.75 10.44
N GLY A 130 -25.21 -4.21 11.39
CA GLY A 130 -25.16 -4.59 12.80
C GLY A 130 -23.97 -4.03 13.59
N ARG A 131 -23.22 -3.08 13.03
CA ARG A 131 -22.18 -2.34 13.76
C ARG A 131 -22.54 -0.86 13.87
N ALA A 132 -22.30 -0.30 15.07
CA ALA A 132 -22.50 1.14 15.31
C ALA A 132 -21.41 1.98 14.63
N GLU A 133 -20.18 1.48 14.58
CA GLU A 133 -19.02 2.18 14.02
C GLU A 133 -18.71 1.72 12.61
N SER A 134 -18.18 2.65 11.80
CA SER A 134 -17.65 2.35 10.47
C SER A 134 -16.34 1.58 10.55
N ALA A 135 -16.16 0.63 9.64
CA ALA A 135 -14.90 -0.09 9.50
C ALA A 135 -14.01 0.61 8.47
N LYS A 136 -12.79 0.99 8.87
CA LYS A 136 -11.80 1.62 7.98
C LYS A 136 -10.89 0.56 7.36
N ARG A 137 -10.63 0.67 6.05
CA ARG A 137 -9.64 -0.15 5.34
C ARG A 137 -9.00 0.64 4.23
N SER A 138 -7.71 0.39 4.01
CA SER A 138 -6.95 0.95 2.90
C SER A 138 -6.81 -0.07 1.77
N TYR A 139 -7.01 0.40 0.55
CA TYR A 139 -6.83 -0.40 -0.66
C TYR A 139 -5.98 0.37 -1.65
N SER A 140 -4.97 -0.28 -2.23
CA SER A 140 -4.13 0.35 -3.24
C SER A 140 -4.96 0.83 -4.42
N LEU A 141 -4.65 2.02 -4.90
CA LEU A 141 -5.18 2.55 -6.14
C LEU A 141 -4.53 1.78 -7.31
N SER A 142 -5.36 1.16 -8.14
CA SER A 142 -4.92 0.29 -9.24
C SER A 142 -5.14 0.89 -10.62
N GLY A 143 -5.74 2.08 -10.71
CA GLY A 143 -5.94 2.83 -11.96
C GLY A 143 -4.74 3.69 -12.33
N ALA A 144 -4.84 4.34 -13.49
CA ALA A 144 -3.92 5.38 -13.90
C ALA A 144 -4.09 6.61 -13.01
N ALA A 145 -2.97 7.22 -12.59
CA ALA A 145 -3.01 8.40 -11.71
C ALA A 145 -3.54 9.66 -12.44
N GLU A 146 -3.49 9.64 -13.76
CA GLU A 146 -4.00 10.68 -14.64
C GLU A 146 -5.53 10.63 -14.81
N ASP A 147 -6.18 9.52 -14.46
CA ASP A 147 -7.65 9.42 -14.48
C ASP A 147 -8.25 10.27 -13.37
N LYS A 148 -8.89 11.37 -13.76
CA LYS A 148 -9.54 12.32 -12.85
C LYS A 148 -11.04 12.06 -12.67
N GLN A 149 -11.58 11.09 -13.39
CA GLN A 149 -13.02 10.79 -13.35
C GLN A 149 -13.38 9.79 -12.25
N ALA A 150 -12.54 8.77 -12.04
CA ALA A 150 -12.78 7.76 -11.03
C ALA A 150 -11.49 7.19 -10.45
N TYR A 151 -11.48 6.93 -9.14
CA TYR A 151 -10.51 6.03 -8.53
C TYR A 151 -10.86 4.58 -8.81
N ARG A 152 -9.89 3.74 -9.09
CA ARG A 152 -10.08 2.28 -9.18
C ARG A 152 -9.49 1.61 -7.95
N LEU A 153 -10.34 0.95 -7.16
CA LEU A 153 -9.96 0.05 -6.06
C LEU A 153 -10.20 -1.38 -6.49
N SER A 154 -9.16 -2.20 -6.44
CA SER A 154 -9.26 -3.62 -6.79
C SER A 154 -9.04 -4.46 -5.54
N VAL A 155 -10.12 -5.09 -5.10
CA VAL A 155 -10.21 -5.72 -3.78
C VAL A 155 -10.26 -7.23 -3.93
N LYS A 156 -9.37 -7.93 -3.22
CA LYS A 156 -9.44 -9.39 -3.08
C LYS A 156 -10.45 -9.75 -2.00
N ARG A 157 -11.41 -10.63 -2.34
CA ARG A 157 -12.36 -11.19 -1.38
C ARG A 157 -11.64 -12.17 -0.45
N LYS A 158 -11.50 -11.81 0.83
CA LYS A 158 -10.93 -12.68 1.86
C LYS A 158 -12.04 -13.42 2.59
N GLU A 159 -11.92 -14.72 2.79
CA GLU A 159 -12.94 -15.56 3.45
C GLU A 159 -13.34 -15.03 4.84
N LYS A 160 -12.35 -14.63 5.65
CA LYS A 160 -12.55 -14.08 6.99
C LYS A 160 -12.60 -12.54 7.02
N GLY A 161 -12.50 -11.87 5.86
CA GLY A 161 -12.44 -10.41 5.77
C GLY A 161 -13.83 -9.79 5.75
N GLN A 162 -14.24 -9.11 6.81
CA GLN A 162 -15.57 -8.52 6.91
C GLN A 162 -15.81 -7.44 5.85
N VAL A 163 -14.89 -6.46 5.73
CA VAL A 163 -15.02 -5.36 4.76
C VAL A 163 -14.90 -5.87 3.32
N SER A 164 -13.91 -6.71 3.01
CA SER A 164 -13.75 -7.23 1.64
C SER A 164 -14.95 -8.06 1.18
N ARG A 165 -15.56 -8.84 2.09
CA ARG A 165 -16.81 -9.55 1.79
C ARG A 165 -17.96 -8.59 1.55
N TYR A 166 -18.12 -7.58 2.42
CA TYR A 166 -19.17 -6.57 2.24
C TYR A 166 -19.06 -5.88 0.86
N LEU A 167 -17.84 -5.45 0.49
CA LEU A 167 -17.61 -4.83 -0.81
C LEU A 167 -17.99 -5.76 -1.98
N HIS A 168 -17.61 -7.04 -1.91
CA HIS A 168 -17.94 -8.00 -2.96
C HIS A 168 -19.42 -8.39 -2.98
N ASP A 169 -20.01 -8.65 -1.81
CA ASP A 169 -21.31 -9.30 -1.69
C ASP A 169 -22.48 -8.28 -1.66
N ARG A 170 -22.22 -7.05 -1.19
CA ARG A 170 -23.26 -6.04 -0.94
C ARG A 170 -23.13 -4.77 -1.76
N LEU A 171 -21.92 -4.23 -1.93
CA LEU A 171 -21.73 -2.96 -2.61
C LEU A 171 -22.08 -3.10 -4.10
N ARG A 172 -22.98 -2.24 -4.60
CA ARG A 172 -23.51 -2.25 -5.97
C ARG A 172 -23.14 -0.96 -6.71
N VAL A 173 -23.27 -0.97 -8.03
CA VAL A 173 -23.24 0.25 -8.84
C VAL A 173 -24.37 1.17 -8.38
N GLY A 174 -24.04 2.43 -8.13
CA GLY A 174 -24.96 3.42 -7.57
C GLY A 174 -24.78 3.65 -6.07
N ASP A 175 -24.22 2.68 -5.33
CA ASP A 175 -23.97 2.85 -3.89
C ASP A 175 -22.83 3.84 -3.63
N GLU A 176 -22.82 4.40 -2.43
CA GLU A 176 -21.82 5.35 -2.00
C GLU A 176 -20.90 4.75 -0.92
N ILE A 177 -19.66 5.18 -0.93
CA ILE A 177 -18.65 4.84 0.06
C ILE A 177 -17.91 6.11 0.49
N VAL A 178 -17.58 6.21 1.77
CA VAL A 178 -16.79 7.32 2.28
C VAL A 178 -15.31 7.00 2.07
N ALA A 179 -14.59 7.91 1.45
CA ALA A 179 -13.16 7.79 1.20
C ALA A 179 -12.39 8.97 1.78
N HIS A 180 -11.17 8.72 2.22
CA HIS A 180 -10.20 9.74 2.59
C HIS A 180 -9.39 10.17 1.36
N ARG A 181 -8.40 11.05 1.56
CA ARG A 181 -7.44 11.38 0.50
C ARG A 181 -6.50 10.18 0.26
N PRO A 182 -6.04 9.99 -1.00
CA PRO A 182 -4.95 9.07 -1.28
C PRO A 182 -3.75 9.32 -0.36
N SER A 183 -3.14 8.26 0.13
CA SER A 183 -2.01 8.30 1.06
C SER A 183 -1.12 7.06 0.91
N GLY A 184 -0.02 7.00 1.65
CA GLY A 184 0.93 5.89 1.64
C GLY A 184 2.30 6.29 1.14
N GLU A 185 3.31 5.53 1.56
CA GLU A 185 4.73 5.80 1.29
C GLU A 185 5.35 4.82 0.28
N PHE A 186 4.59 3.82 -0.14
CA PHE A 186 5.02 2.88 -1.18
C PHE A 186 4.83 3.52 -2.56
N LEU A 187 5.67 4.49 -2.88
CA LEU A 187 5.55 5.32 -4.07
C LEU A 187 6.49 4.84 -5.17
N MET A 188 6.05 4.98 -6.42
CA MET A 188 6.94 4.81 -7.56
C MET A 188 8.11 5.81 -7.46
N PRO A 189 9.38 5.35 -7.44
CA PRO A 189 10.51 6.25 -7.40
C PRO A 189 10.50 7.21 -8.59
N PRO A 190 10.84 8.49 -8.39
CA PRO A 190 10.94 9.46 -9.46
C PRO A 190 12.16 9.16 -10.37
N GLY A 191 12.21 9.83 -11.54
CA GLY A 191 13.32 9.73 -12.49
C GLY A 191 13.13 8.62 -13.52
N THR A 192 14.23 8.28 -14.21
CA THR A 192 14.26 7.39 -15.36
C THR A 192 15.02 6.09 -15.12
N ASP A 193 15.46 5.84 -13.88
CA ASP A 193 16.09 4.57 -13.52
C ASP A 193 15.19 3.40 -13.88
N PRO A 194 15.75 2.28 -14.36
CA PRO A 194 14.98 1.09 -14.68
C PRO A 194 14.13 0.62 -13.50
N LEU A 195 12.90 0.16 -13.78
CA LEU A 195 11.94 -0.21 -12.74
C LEU A 195 11.54 -1.68 -12.88
N VAL A 196 11.68 -2.43 -11.79
CA VAL A 196 11.26 -3.85 -11.74
C VAL A 196 10.05 -3.96 -10.82
N LEU A 197 8.89 -4.19 -11.40
CA LEU A 197 7.60 -4.34 -10.70
C LEU A 197 7.34 -5.82 -10.44
N ILE A 198 7.36 -6.23 -9.16
CA ILE A 198 7.31 -7.63 -8.75
C ILE A 198 6.09 -7.86 -7.87
N SER A 199 5.17 -8.71 -8.31
CA SER A 199 3.91 -8.93 -7.60
C SER A 199 3.51 -10.39 -7.50
N ALA A 200 2.71 -10.69 -6.46
CA ALA A 200 2.00 -11.97 -6.36
C ALA A 200 0.56 -11.74 -5.87
N GLY A 201 -0.40 -12.40 -6.53
CA GLY A 201 -1.82 -12.29 -6.21
C GLY A 201 -2.32 -10.84 -6.23
N VAL A 202 -3.00 -10.39 -5.17
CA VAL A 202 -3.55 -9.02 -5.10
C VAL A 202 -2.47 -7.93 -4.99
N GLY A 203 -1.21 -8.27 -4.74
CA GLY A 203 -0.09 -7.33 -4.82
C GLY A 203 0.13 -6.71 -6.19
N VAL A 204 -0.57 -7.19 -7.20
CA VAL A 204 -0.62 -6.59 -8.55
C VAL A 204 -1.21 -5.18 -8.55
N THR A 205 -2.04 -4.82 -7.57
CA THR A 205 -2.82 -3.57 -7.60
C THR A 205 -1.95 -2.29 -7.61
N PRO A 206 -0.98 -2.07 -6.71
CA PRO A 206 -0.10 -0.91 -6.82
C PRO A 206 0.84 -0.99 -8.02
N MET A 207 1.26 -2.21 -8.41
CA MET A 207 2.12 -2.41 -9.57
C MET A 207 1.45 -2.00 -10.88
N LEU A 208 0.14 -2.23 -10.99
CA LEU A 208 -0.62 -1.83 -12.16
C LEU A 208 -0.70 -0.32 -12.29
N SER A 209 -0.92 0.41 -11.20
CA SER A 209 -0.88 1.87 -11.19
C SER A 209 0.51 2.41 -11.60
N MET A 210 1.58 1.78 -11.10
CA MET A 210 2.95 2.12 -11.51
C MET A 210 3.19 1.78 -12.99
N LEU A 211 2.66 0.67 -13.50
CA LEU A 211 2.79 0.28 -14.90
C LEU A 211 2.12 1.30 -15.83
N HIS A 212 0.92 1.79 -15.49
CA HIS A 212 0.28 2.88 -16.23
C HIS A 212 1.18 4.12 -16.32
N ALA A 213 1.75 4.52 -15.18
CA ALA A 213 2.64 5.69 -15.14
C ALA A 213 3.93 5.47 -15.97
N VAL A 214 4.52 4.27 -15.91
CA VAL A 214 5.70 3.93 -16.72
C VAL A 214 5.36 3.92 -18.21
N ALA A 215 4.18 3.44 -18.61
CA ALA A 215 3.73 3.46 -20.00
C ALA A 215 3.78 4.89 -20.59
N ASN A 216 3.50 5.91 -19.77
CA ASN A 216 3.57 7.32 -20.15
C ASN A 216 4.98 7.94 -20.06
N GLN A 217 6.02 7.17 -19.68
CA GLN A 217 7.41 7.63 -19.54
C GLN A 217 8.31 7.00 -20.62
N PRO A 218 8.46 7.58 -21.81
CA PRO A 218 9.13 6.94 -22.95
C PRO A 218 10.61 6.59 -22.71
N ALA A 219 11.28 7.27 -21.80
CA ALA A 219 12.69 7.02 -21.49
C ALA A 219 12.93 5.94 -20.45
N ARG A 220 11.89 5.46 -19.75
CA ARG A 220 12.05 4.53 -18.63
C ARG A 220 11.87 3.09 -19.07
N GLN A 221 12.89 2.27 -18.88
CA GLN A 221 12.79 0.82 -19.04
C GLN A 221 12.11 0.19 -17.82
N ALA A 222 11.26 -0.83 -18.03
CA ALA A 222 10.63 -1.53 -16.93
C ALA A 222 10.44 -3.03 -17.22
N TRP A 223 10.28 -3.79 -16.13
CA TRP A 223 9.86 -5.19 -16.17
C TRP A 223 8.69 -5.38 -15.21
N PHE A 224 7.67 -6.08 -15.68
CA PHE A 224 6.50 -6.46 -14.89
C PHE A 224 6.48 -7.96 -14.68
N LEU A 225 6.76 -8.39 -13.44
CA LEU A 225 6.74 -9.81 -13.05
C LEU A 225 5.53 -10.07 -12.16
N HIS A 226 4.65 -10.96 -12.59
CA HIS A 226 3.47 -11.31 -11.82
C HIS A 226 3.35 -12.81 -11.59
N GLY A 227 3.12 -13.19 -10.31
CA GLY A 227 2.83 -14.56 -9.90
C GLY A 227 1.35 -14.73 -9.55
N ALA A 228 0.69 -15.67 -10.19
CA ALA A 228 -0.64 -16.14 -9.85
C ALA A 228 -0.63 -17.65 -9.58
N ARG A 229 -1.75 -18.20 -9.07
CA ARG A 229 -1.89 -19.64 -8.95
C ARG A 229 -2.07 -20.28 -10.32
N ASN A 230 -2.97 -19.72 -11.12
CA ASN A 230 -3.36 -20.13 -12.47
C ASN A 230 -4.03 -18.96 -13.18
N GLY A 231 -4.50 -19.15 -14.41
CA GLY A 231 -5.14 -18.12 -15.22
C GLY A 231 -6.44 -17.59 -14.64
N LYS A 232 -7.21 -18.40 -13.90
CA LYS A 232 -8.46 -17.95 -13.24
C LYS A 232 -8.20 -16.97 -12.11
N GLU A 233 -7.01 -17.05 -11.48
CA GLU A 233 -6.56 -16.14 -10.42
C GLU A 233 -5.70 -14.97 -10.96
N HIS A 234 -5.39 -14.94 -12.26
CA HIS A 234 -4.58 -13.90 -12.88
C HIS A 234 -5.44 -12.68 -13.23
N ALA A 235 -5.50 -11.71 -12.30
CA ALA A 235 -6.19 -10.46 -12.49
C ALA A 235 -5.45 -9.53 -13.47
N PHE A 236 -6.17 -8.69 -14.20
CA PHE A 236 -5.68 -7.66 -15.13
C PHE A 236 -4.84 -8.18 -16.29
N ARG A 237 -4.93 -9.47 -16.59
CA ARG A 237 -4.12 -10.13 -17.61
C ARG A 237 -4.16 -9.39 -18.95
N ASP A 238 -5.35 -9.10 -19.44
CA ASP A 238 -5.57 -8.49 -20.75
C ASP A 238 -5.12 -7.02 -20.75
N GLU A 239 -5.36 -6.30 -19.67
CA GLU A 239 -4.94 -4.89 -19.50
C GLU A 239 -3.41 -4.78 -19.49
N VAL A 240 -2.72 -5.62 -18.70
CA VAL A 240 -1.25 -5.64 -18.64
C VAL A 240 -0.67 -6.03 -19.99
N ALA A 241 -1.22 -7.05 -20.65
CA ALA A 241 -0.75 -7.49 -21.97
C ALA A 241 -0.89 -6.37 -23.02
N HIS A 242 -2.01 -5.63 -22.98
CA HIS A 242 -2.24 -4.48 -23.88
C HIS A 242 -1.24 -3.34 -23.60
N LEU A 243 -1.05 -2.96 -22.34
CA LEU A 243 -0.07 -1.94 -21.96
C LEU A 243 1.36 -2.29 -22.38
N VAL A 244 1.74 -3.57 -22.28
CA VAL A 244 3.11 -4.00 -22.64
C VAL A 244 3.29 -4.09 -24.14
N LYS A 245 2.28 -4.56 -24.88
CA LYS A 245 2.34 -4.74 -26.34
C LYS A 245 2.75 -3.47 -27.07
N ASP A 246 2.25 -2.32 -26.63
CA ASP A 246 2.49 -1.03 -27.26
C ASP A 246 3.82 -0.38 -26.80
N HIS A 247 4.56 -1.02 -25.88
CA HIS A 247 5.75 -0.47 -25.25
C HIS A 247 6.90 -1.49 -25.18
N GLN A 248 7.71 -1.58 -26.25
CA GLN A 248 8.85 -2.52 -26.34
C GLN A 248 9.88 -2.43 -25.19
N ARG A 249 9.90 -1.30 -24.47
CA ARG A 249 10.76 -1.10 -23.30
C ARG A 249 10.23 -1.74 -22.00
N ILE A 250 9.01 -2.29 -22.04
CA ILE A 250 8.40 -2.94 -20.89
C ILE A 250 8.39 -4.44 -21.11
N GLY A 251 9.20 -5.17 -20.35
CA GLY A 251 9.22 -6.63 -20.36
C GLY A 251 8.12 -7.21 -19.47
N LEU A 252 7.39 -8.21 -19.95
CA LEU A 252 6.39 -8.95 -19.16
C LEU A 252 6.85 -10.37 -18.89
N ARG A 253 6.72 -10.81 -17.64
CA ARG A 253 6.90 -12.21 -17.25
C ARG A 253 5.82 -12.64 -16.27
N VAL A 254 5.07 -13.67 -16.64
CA VAL A 254 3.97 -14.22 -15.85
C VAL A 254 4.35 -15.61 -15.36
N PHE A 255 3.99 -15.92 -14.12
CA PHE A 255 4.30 -17.20 -13.49
C PHE A 255 3.04 -17.81 -12.88
N TYR A 256 2.78 -19.08 -13.23
CA TYR A 256 1.69 -19.86 -12.62
C TYR A 256 2.24 -20.96 -11.74
N SER A 257 1.97 -20.89 -10.43
CA SER A 257 2.46 -21.88 -9.47
C SER A 257 1.73 -23.22 -9.54
N GLN A 258 0.49 -23.22 -10.01
CA GLN A 258 -0.37 -24.39 -10.17
C GLN A 258 -1.27 -24.18 -11.39
N PRO A 259 -0.69 -24.21 -12.62
CA PRO A 259 -1.49 -24.06 -13.85
C PRO A 259 -2.50 -25.19 -13.95
N ASP A 260 -3.71 -24.87 -14.43
CA ASP A 260 -4.76 -25.86 -14.68
C ASP A 260 -4.74 -26.34 -16.15
N LYS A 261 -5.68 -27.23 -16.50
CA LYS A 261 -5.76 -27.79 -17.86
C LYS A 261 -6.10 -26.73 -18.91
N ASP A 262 -6.87 -25.70 -18.53
CA ASP A 262 -7.25 -24.62 -19.44
C ASP A 262 -6.03 -23.73 -19.74
N ASP A 263 -5.12 -23.56 -18.78
CA ASP A 263 -3.87 -22.81 -18.96
C ASP A 263 -2.92 -23.50 -19.93
N GLN A 264 -2.90 -24.84 -19.94
CA GLN A 264 -2.00 -25.66 -20.78
C GLN A 264 -2.37 -25.61 -22.28
N GLN A 265 -3.54 -25.11 -22.64
CA GLN A 265 -4.02 -25.01 -24.03
C GLN A 265 -3.47 -23.79 -24.80
N GLY A 266 -2.44 -23.14 -24.31
CA GLY A 266 -1.58 -22.25 -25.09
C GLY A 266 -2.13 -20.85 -25.38
N ARG A 267 -3.08 -20.35 -24.61
CA ARG A 267 -3.67 -19.03 -24.86
C ARG A 267 -2.82 -17.85 -24.40
N TRP A 268 -1.86 -18.10 -23.48
CA TRP A 268 -1.06 -17.06 -22.79
C TRP A 268 0.34 -17.57 -22.51
N ASP A 269 1.33 -16.68 -22.69
CA ASP A 269 2.71 -16.96 -22.29
C ASP A 269 2.87 -16.85 -20.78
N TYR A 270 3.16 -17.97 -20.14
CA TYR A 270 3.53 -18.02 -18.72
C TYR A 270 4.63 -19.05 -18.49
N THR A 271 5.34 -18.87 -17.39
CA THR A 271 6.32 -19.86 -16.90
C THR A 271 5.72 -20.61 -15.71
N THR A 272 5.79 -21.93 -15.73
CA THR A 272 5.38 -22.74 -14.57
C THR A 272 6.31 -22.51 -13.38
N GLY A 273 5.72 -22.33 -12.19
CA GLY A 273 6.40 -22.07 -10.94
C GLY A 273 6.08 -20.69 -10.35
N ARG A 274 6.92 -20.27 -9.41
CA ARG A 274 6.77 -18.98 -8.71
C ARG A 274 7.76 -17.95 -9.24
N VAL A 275 7.47 -16.68 -9.03
CA VAL A 275 8.48 -15.63 -9.11
C VAL A 275 9.52 -15.89 -8.03
N THR A 276 10.80 -15.96 -8.37
CA THR A 276 11.93 -16.12 -7.46
C THR A 276 12.91 -14.98 -7.61
N ALA A 277 13.72 -14.72 -6.59
CA ALA A 277 14.76 -13.69 -6.67
C ALA A 277 15.75 -13.96 -7.83
N GLN A 278 16.11 -15.21 -8.08
CA GLN A 278 16.98 -15.56 -9.20
C GLN A 278 16.39 -15.12 -10.55
N ARG A 279 15.11 -15.37 -10.77
CA ARG A 279 14.40 -14.95 -11.99
C ARG A 279 14.33 -13.43 -12.16
N VAL A 280 14.35 -12.70 -11.05
CA VAL A 280 14.44 -11.23 -11.05
C VAL A 280 15.86 -10.79 -11.38
N LEU A 281 16.86 -11.40 -10.77
CA LEU A 281 18.29 -11.10 -11.03
C LEU A 281 18.68 -11.41 -12.49
N ASP A 282 18.12 -12.47 -13.06
CA ASP A 282 18.34 -12.88 -14.48
C ASP A 282 17.84 -11.84 -15.50
N LEU A 283 17.07 -10.83 -15.07
CA LEU A 283 16.68 -9.70 -15.94
C LEU A 283 17.84 -8.80 -16.29
N ASN A 284 18.91 -8.81 -15.47
CA ASN A 284 20.05 -7.88 -15.61
C ASN A 284 19.59 -6.42 -15.77
N ALA A 285 18.67 -5.98 -14.89
CA ALA A 285 17.97 -4.70 -15.03
C ALA A 285 18.88 -3.46 -14.89
N GLY A 286 20.15 -3.65 -14.60
CA GLY A 286 21.14 -2.58 -14.49
C GLY A 286 21.43 -2.15 -13.05
N ALA A 287 22.56 -1.45 -12.91
CA ALA A 287 23.11 -1.09 -11.59
C ALA A 287 22.26 -0.06 -10.82
N THR A 288 21.40 0.71 -11.50
CA THR A 288 20.53 1.72 -10.86
C THR A 288 19.08 1.28 -10.73
N ALA A 289 18.74 0.06 -11.14
CA ALA A 289 17.36 -0.43 -11.16
C ALA A 289 16.72 -0.38 -9.77
N GLN A 290 15.45 0.02 -9.74
CA GLN A 290 14.60 0.08 -8.56
C GLN A 290 13.63 -1.10 -8.55
N TYR A 291 13.51 -1.78 -7.42
CA TYR A 291 12.72 -3.01 -7.27
C TYR A 291 11.51 -2.75 -6.38
N MET A 292 10.31 -2.82 -6.95
CA MET A 292 9.05 -2.64 -6.23
C MET A 292 8.41 -4.00 -5.99
N ILE A 293 8.17 -4.37 -4.74
CA ILE A 293 7.69 -5.71 -4.37
C ILE A 293 6.38 -5.61 -3.61
N CYS A 294 5.32 -6.29 -4.07
CA CYS A 294 4.07 -6.38 -3.34
C CYS A 294 3.42 -7.76 -3.46
N GLY A 295 2.95 -8.29 -2.32
CA GLY A 295 2.34 -9.61 -2.26
C GLY A 295 2.24 -10.16 -0.83
N PRO A 296 2.10 -11.48 -0.67
CA PRO A 296 2.12 -12.12 0.65
C PRO A 296 3.46 -11.90 1.38
N ALA A 297 3.43 -11.77 2.72
CA ALA A 297 4.62 -11.47 3.52
C ALA A 297 5.79 -12.45 3.28
N ALA A 298 5.51 -13.75 3.20
CA ALA A 298 6.54 -14.76 2.90
C ALA A 298 7.17 -14.55 1.52
N PHE A 299 6.38 -14.20 0.50
CA PHE A 299 6.86 -13.88 -0.84
C PHE A 299 7.79 -12.66 -0.82
N ILE A 300 7.38 -11.58 -0.17
CA ILE A 300 8.18 -10.35 -0.05
C ILE A 300 9.51 -10.67 0.62
N SER A 301 9.48 -11.40 1.75
CA SER A 301 10.68 -11.76 2.52
C SER A 301 11.65 -12.63 1.71
N GLU A 302 11.14 -13.56 0.90
CA GLU A 302 11.93 -14.42 0.02
C GLU A 302 12.62 -13.62 -1.09
N ILE A 303 11.85 -12.79 -1.81
CA ILE A 303 12.38 -11.98 -2.90
C ILE A 303 13.41 -10.96 -2.35
N ARG A 304 13.09 -10.24 -1.27
CA ARG A 304 13.99 -9.27 -0.66
C ARG A 304 15.33 -9.90 -0.28
N ARG A 305 15.31 -11.01 0.49
CA ARG A 305 16.53 -11.70 0.90
C ARG A 305 17.36 -12.16 -0.29
N GLY A 306 16.72 -12.69 -1.32
CA GLY A 306 17.42 -13.15 -2.51
C GLY A 306 18.02 -12.01 -3.34
N LEU A 307 17.37 -10.85 -3.43
CA LEU A 307 17.92 -9.66 -4.08
C LEU A 307 19.12 -9.11 -3.31
N GLN A 308 19.04 -9.02 -1.98
CA GLN A 308 20.15 -8.64 -1.12
C GLN A 308 21.34 -9.59 -1.27
N ALA A 309 21.11 -10.90 -1.25
CA ALA A 309 22.15 -11.90 -1.49
C ALA A 309 22.77 -11.79 -2.90
N GLY A 310 21.99 -11.33 -3.88
CA GLY A 310 22.45 -11.02 -5.24
C GLY A 310 23.14 -9.67 -5.38
N GLY A 311 23.40 -8.95 -4.27
CA GLY A 311 24.14 -7.69 -4.27
C GLY A 311 23.31 -6.43 -4.55
N ILE A 312 21.98 -6.52 -4.53
CA ILE A 312 21.11 -5.33 -4.65
C ILE A 312 21.06 -4.61 -3.31
N ALA A 313 21.37 -3.31 -3.32
CA ALA A 313 21.36 -2.46 -2.14
C ALA A 313 19.94 -2.23 -1.60
N ASP A 314 19.77 -2.17 -0.27
CA ASP A 314 18.46 -2.05 0.40
C ASP A 314 17.67 -0.82 -0.05
N GLU A 315 18.34 0.29 -0.34
CA GLU A 315 17.74 1.56 -0.77
C GLU A 315 17.02 1.44 -2.12
N ARG A 316 17.28 0.37 -2.88
CA ARG A 316 16.63 0.08 -4.17
C ARG A 316 15.53 -0.95 -4.07
N ILE A 317 15.31 -1.51 -2.88
CA ILE A 317 14.31 -2.55 -2.65
C ILE A 317 13.15 -1.95 -1.86
N HIS A 318 12.05 -1.66 -2.54
CA HIS A 318 10.85 -1.09 -1.98
C HIS A 318 9.76 -2.14 -1.88
N PHE A 319 9.03 -2.21 -0.77
CA PHE A 319 7.99 -3.22 -0.61
C PHE A 319 6.81 -2.74 0.22
N GLU A 320 5.64 -3.31 -0.07
CA GLU A 320 4.42 -3.11 0.70
C GLU A 320 3.74 -4.44 1.02
N THR A 321 3.30 -4.60 2.27
CA THR A 321 2.59 -5.78 2.74
C THR A 321 1.10 -5.49 2.94
N PHE A 322 0.22 -6.43 2.56
CA PHE A 322 -1.22 -6.31 2.78
C PHE A 322 -1.70 -7.19 3.94
N GLY A 323 -2.30 -6.58 4.92
CA GLY A 323 -2.90 -7.25 6.05
C GLY A 323 -2.20 -6.93 7.37
N PRO A 324 -2.78 -7.37 8.51
CA PRO A 324 -2.03 -7.34 9.74
C PRO A 324 -0.77 -8.18 9.52
N ALA A 325 0.37 -7.65 9.96
CA ALA A 325 1.60 -8.42 9.96
C ALA A 325 1.32 -9.74 10.69
N ALA A 326 1.81 -10.84 10.15
CA ALA A 326 1.70 -12.12 10.82
C ALA A 326 2.40 -12.00 12.18
N SER A 327 1.61 -12.19 13.25
CA SER A 327 2.11 -12.40 14.61
C SER A 327 3.02 -13.61 14.66
#